data_9a78562d0fa3e0e7d6e796692e070825
#
_entry.id   9a78562d0fa3e0e7d6e796692e070825
#
_cell.length_a   1.000
_cell.length_b   1.000
_cell.length_c   1.000
_cell.angle_alpha   90.00
_cell.angle_beta   90.00
_cell.angle_gamma   90.00
#
_symmetry.space_group_name_H-M   'P 1'
#
loop_
_entity.id
_entity.type
_entity.pdbx_description
1 polymer ?
#
loop_
_entity_poly.entity_id
_entity_poly.type
_entity_poly.pdbx_seq_one_letter_code
_entity_poly.pdbx_strand_id
1 'polypeptide(L)'
;MKRLVYILFATVIVTVSCSDVDEDERFNYMKPADVSRAVLLEDFTGQRCVNCPTAIEVIEELQELYGADTVIAVGIHSGDLGFSGNSKYVGLKTDLGQTYYDYWGAEYQPVGMVNRQGLSDYTEWSALVYSALQETAPLDITLETAYDESSNSVDISVELYGTNGSTDGYLQLWAIEDNIVAMQFLPDGSVDYEYVHNHVFRDAINGTWGEAIEVTEGETVTVNDSFTLDDEWVAANVSVVAFVYNSSGVQQVTKASVVNE
;
A
#
# COMPACT_ATOMS: atom_id res chain seq x y z
N MET A 1 20.38 -83.97 19.34
CA MET A 1 19.69 -83.30 18.22
C MET A 1 19.45 -81.83 18.62
N LYS A 2 20.31 -80.94 18.17
CA LYS A 2 20.21 -79.49 18.46
C LYS A 2 19.56 -78.80 17.27
N ARG A 3 18.40 -78.20 17.49
CA ARG A 3 17.72 -77.38 16.48
C ARG A 3 18.24 -75.95 16.57
N LEU A 4 18.85 -75.51 15.52
CA LEU A 4 19.31 -74.12 15.34
C LEU A 4 18.13 -73.28 14.80
N VAL A 5 17.72 -72.28 15.59
CA VAL A 5 16.68 -71.33 15.17
C VAL A 5 17.40 -70.13 14.61
N TYR A 6 17.26 -69.84 13.30
CA TYR A 6 17.70 -68.61 12.65
C TYR A 6 16.63 -67.54 12.80
N ILE A 7 16.93 -66.49 13.54
CA ILE A 7 16.12 -65.28 13.63
C ILE A 7 16.56 -64.36 12.50
N LEU A 8 15.67 -64.19 11.53
CA LEU A 8 15.87 -63.23 10.43
C LEU A 8 15.47 -61.83 10.92
N PHE A 9 16.43 -60.95 11.08
CA PHE A 9 16.21 -59.50 11.34
C PHE A 9 15.89 -58.82 10.01
N ALA A 10 14.64 -58.47 9.80
CA ALA A 10 14.22 -57.63 8.66
C ALA A 10 14.46 -56.17 9.02
N THR A 11 15.50 -55.56 8.45
CA THR A 11 15.78 -54.14 8.58
C THR A 11 14.83 -53.37 7.66
N VAL A 12 13.83 -52.67 8.22
CA VAL A 12 12.97 -51.76 7.51
C VAL A 12 13.72 -50.44 7.27
N ILE A 13 14.15 -50.23 6.05
CA ILE A 13 14.73 -48.93 5.64
C ILE A 13 13.53 -47.99 5.40
N VAL A 14 13.27 -47.07 6.31
CA VAL A 14 12.36 -45.96 6.11
C VAL A 14 13.11 -44.93 5.26
N THR A 15 12.82 -44.89 3.96
CA THR A 15 13.23 -43.80 3.10
C THR A 15 12.35 -42.58 3.42
N VAL A 16 12.92 -41.62 4.14
CA VAL A 16 12.32 -40.28 4.23
C VAL A 16 12.49 -39.63 2.85
N SER A 17 11.43 -39.67 2.04
CA SER A 17 11.34 -38.87 0.83
C SER A 17 11.11 -37.42 1.27
N CYS A 18 12.13 -36.59 1.22
CA CYS A 18 11.92 -35.16 1.11
C CYS A 18 11.30 -34.94 -0.30
N SER A 19 10.04 -34.62 -0.35
CA SER A 19 9.45 -34.09 -1.57
C SER A 19 10.04 -32.69 -1.76
N ASP A 20 10.91 -32.54 -2.75
CA ASP A 20 11.23 -31.23 -3.29
C ASP A 20 9.90 -30.65 -3.80
N VAL A 21 9.39 -29.62 -3.12
CA VAL A 21 8.28 -28.81 -3.64
C VAL A 21 8.90 -27.98 -4.76
N ASP A 22 8.46 -28.17 -5.99
CA ASP A 22 8.89 -27.36 -7.11
C ASP A 22 8.76 -25.87 -6.79
N GLU A 23 9.75 -25.06 -7.22
CA GLU A 23 9.74 -23.61 -6.94
C GLU A 23 8.47 -22.95 -7.51
N ASP A 24 7.90 -23.46 -8.59
CA ASP A 24 6.65 -23.02 -9.19
C ASP A 24 5.38 -23.39 -8.36
N GLU A 25 5.48 -24.26 -7.37
CA GLU A 25 4.37 -24.59 -6.46
C GLU A 25 4.43 -23.85 -5.12
N ARG A 26 5.47 -23.04 -4.87
CA ARG A 26 5.65 -22.33 -3.60
C ARG A 26 4.64 -21.20 -3.38
N PHE A 27 4.02 -20.70 -4.44
CA PHE A 27 3.00 -19.67 -4.40
C PHE A 27 1.76 -20.13 -5.14
N ASN A 28 0.96 -20.97 -4.53
CA ASN A 28 -0.41 -21.17 -5.00
C ASN A 28 -1.16 -19.85 -4.73
N TYR A 29 -1.40 -19.08 -5.81
CA TYR A 29 -2.35 -17.98 -5.77
C TYR A 29 -3.69 -18.51 -5.26
N MET A 30 -4.03 -18.23 -4.03
CA MET A 30 -5.39 -18.41 -3.53
C MET A 30 -6.13 -17.10 -3.78
N LYS A 31 -7.12 -17.17 -4.72
CA LYS A 31 -8.01 -16.05 -4.98
C LYS A 31 -8.61 -15.58 -3.65
N PRO A 32 -8.52 -14.25 -3.32
CA PRO A 32 -9.21 -13.71 -2.15
C PRO A 32 -10.70 -14.08 -2.15
N ALA A 33 -11.31 -14.19 -0.98
CA ALA A 33 -12.74 -14.42 -0.84
C ALA A 33 -13.55 -13.38 -1.64
N ASP A 34 -14.74 -13.76 -2.13
CA ASP A 34 -15.56 -12.98 -3.07
C ASP A 34 -16.01 -11.57 -2.59
N VAL A 35 -15.62 -11.14 -1.40
CA VAL A 35 -15.78 -9.76 -0.93
C VAL A 35 -14.40 -9.13 -0.98
N SER A 36 -14.12 -8.48 -2.08
CA SER A 36 -12.81 -7.90 -2.36
C SER A 36 -12.51 -6.74 -1.40
N ARG A 37 -11.68 -7.01 -0.39
CA ARG A 37 -11.04 -5.97 0.40
C ARG A 37 -9.77 -5.56 -0.31
N ALA A 38 -9.63 -4.26 -0.61
CA ALA A 38 -8.35 -3.70 -0.99
C ALA A 38 -7.52 -3.37 0.26
N VAL A 39 -6.21 -3.28 0.09
CA VAL A 39 -5.24 -3.07 1.17
C VAL A 39 -4.48 -1.79 0.92
N LEU A 40 -4.44 -0.90 1.91
CA LEU A 40 -3.56 0.26 1.91
C LEU A 40 -2.20 -0.15 2.49
N LEU A 41 -1.13 0.12 1.74
CA LEU A 41 0.24 -0.04 2.19
C LEU A 41 0.91 1.35 2.20
N GLU A 42 1.13 1.89 3.39
CA GLU A 42 1.83 3.15 3.62
C GLU A 42 3.31 2.85 3.83
N ASP A 43 4.19 3.31 2.91
CA ASP A 43 5.65 3.17 3.00
C ASP A 43 6.28 4.49 3.42
N PHE A 44 6.82 4.58 4.62
CA PHE A 44 7.67 5.70 5.04
C PHE A 44 9.05 5.53 4.43
N THR A 45 9.31 6.32 3.41
CA THR A 45 10.45 6.20 2.50
C THR A 45 11.25 7.51 2.39
N GLY A 46 12.35 7.50 1.63
CA GLY A 46 13.15 8.70 1.42
C GLY A 46 14.17 8.56 0.31
N GLN A 47 14.40 9.65 -0.43
CA GLN A 47 15.33 9.69 -1.57
C GLN A 47 16.79 9.42 -1.17
N ARG A 48 17.17 9.59 0.11
CA ARG A 48 18.49 9.29 0.66
C ARG A 48 18.60 7.94 1.35
N CYS A 49 17.54 7.18 1.35
CA CYS A 49 17.46 5.86 1.94
C CYS A 49 17.98 4.82 0.94
N VAL A 50 19.13 4.22 1.23
CA VAL A 50 19.76 3.24 0.32
C VAL A 50 19.01 1.92 0.23
N ASN A 51 18.21 1.56 1.23
CA ASN A 51 17.44 0.32 1.26
C ASN A 51 15.99 0.49 0.78
N CYS A 52 15.50 1.74 0.62
CA CYS A 52 14.13 1.98 0.19
C CYS A 52 13.81 1.44 -1.21
N PRO A 53 14.72 1.42 -2.19
CA PRO A 53 14.46 0.75 -3.46
C PRO A 53 14.09 -0.74 -3.30
N THR A 54 14.70 -1.45 -2.35
CA THR A 54 14.36 -2.87 -2.09
C THR A 54 12.94 -3.02 -1.50
N ALA A 55 12.47 -2.07 -0.71
CA ALA A 55 11.09 -2.07 -0.23
C ALA A 55 10.09 -1.79 -1.36
N ILE A 56 10.45 -0.93 -2.33
CA ILE A 56 9.64 -0.70 -3.54
C ILE A 56 9.53 -1.98 -4.37
N GLU A 57 10.61 -2.76 -4.52
CA GLU A 57 10.55 -4.07 -5.22
C GLU A 57 9.50 -5.00 -4.58
N VAL A 58 9.39 -5.03 -3.24
CA VAL A 58 8.35 -5.82 -2.54
C VAL A 58 6.94 -5.29 -2.85
N ILE A 59 6.75 -3.96 -2.93
CA ILE A 59 5.46 -3.36 -3.31
C ILE A 59 5.09 -3.76 -4.74
N GLU A 60 6.03 -3.66 -5.69
CA GLU A 60 5.83 -4.03 -7.09
C GLU A 60 5.47 -5.51 -7.24
N GLU A 61 6.16 -6.41 -6.54
CA GLU A 61 5.84 -7.84 -6.50
C GLU A 61 4.42 -8.09 -5.96
N LEU A 62 4.00 -7.38 -4.91
CA LEU A 62 2.65 -7.49 -4.36
C LEU A 62 1.58 -6.99 -5.33
N GLN A 63 1.86 -5.90 -6.04
CA GLN A 63 0.96 -5.35 -7.05
C GLN A 63 0.90 -6.22 -8.32
N GLU A 64 2.01 -6.85 -8.70
CA GLU A 64 2.01 -7.84 -9.79
C GLU A 64 1.17 -9.06 -9.41
N LEU A 65 1.25 -9.52 -8.16
CA LEU A 65 0.54 -10.72 -7.70
C LEU A 65 -0.95 -10.48 -7.49
N TYR A 66 -1.35 -9.36 -6.87
CA TYR A 66 -2.73 -9.11 -6.43
C TYR A 66 -3.45 -8.02 -7.24
N GLY A 67 -2.74 -7.24 -8.03
CA GLY A 67 -3.24 -6.08 -8.76
C GLY A 67 -3.02 -4.75 -8.01
N ALA A 68 -2.67 -3.70 -8.76
CA ALA A 68 -2.42 -2.36 -8.21
C ALA A 68 -3.68 -1.67 -7.67
N ASP A 69 -4.87 -2.17 -8.01
CA ASP A 69 -6.15 -1.72 -7.44
C ASP A 69 -6.55 -2.52 -6.19
N THR A 70 -5.85 -3.62 -5.91
CA THR A 70 -6.06 -4.45 -4.71
C THR A 70 -5.02 -4.10 -3.63
N VAL A 71 -3.76 -3.85 -4.02
CA VAL A 71 -2.71 -3.37 -3.13
C VAL A 71 -2.37 -1.95 -3.51
N ILE A 72 -2.96 -1.00 -2.80
CA ILE A 72 -2.78 0.42 -3.03
C ILE A 72 -1.63 0.90 -2.16
N ALA A 73 -0.50 1.19 -2.80
CA ALA A 73 0.68 1.69 -2.12
C ALA A 73 0.70 3.23 -2.08
N VAL A 74 1.24 3.78 -1.01
CA VAL A 74 1.51 5.22 -0.86
C VAL A 74 2.89 5.41 -0.24
N GLY A 75 3.83 5.94 -1.02
CA GLY A 75 5.19 6.26 -0.61
C GLY A 75 5.25 7.65 0.06
N ILE A 76 5.41 7.67 1.37
CA ILE A 76 5.45 8.90 2.18
C ILE A 76 6.91 9.29 2.42
N HIS A 77 7.45 10.16 1.57
CA HIS A 77 8.81 10.68 1.72
C HIS A 77 8.91 11.57 2.96
N SER A 78 9.67 11.14 3.96
CA SER A 78 9.68 11.76 5.30
C SER A 78 10.99 11.49 6.05
N GLY A 79 11.04 11.79 7.33
CA GLY A 79 12.18 11.52 8.20
C GLY A 79 13.49 12.20 7.76
N ASP A 80 14.60 11.75 8.32
CA ASP A 80 15.93 12.30 8.04
C ASP A 80 16.47 11.88 6.64
N LEU A 81 15.96 10.79 6.09
CA LEU A 81 16.34 10.30 4.77
C LEU A 81 15.44 10.85 3.65
N GLY A 82 14.35 11.55 4.00
CA GLY A 82 13.58 12.37 3.08
C GLY A 82 14.41 13.57 2.57
N PHE A 83 14.04 14.10 1.41
CA PHE A 83 14.70 15.25 0.81
C PHE A 83 13.67 16.27 0.35
N SER A 84 13.77 17.51 0.86
CA SER A 84 12.85 18.60 0.55
C SER A 84 13.18 19.36 -0.74
N GLY A 85 14.19 18.88 -1.50
CA GLY A 85 14.61 19.55 -2.72
C GLY A 85 15.62 20.69 -2.51
N ASN A 86 16.13 21.19 -3.61
CA ASN A 86 16.94 22.39 -3.69
C ASN A 86 16.91 22.95 -5.13
N SER A 87 17.70 23.98 -5.44
CA SER A 87 17.74 24.61 -6.78
C SER A 87 18.18 23.66 -7.93
N LYS A 88 18.66 22.45 -7.63
CA LYS A 88 19.21 21.52 -8.61
C LYS A 88 18.41 20.21 -8.69
N TYR A 89 17.84 19.74 -7.58
CA TYR A 89 17.20 18.45 -7.49
C TYR A 89 15.81 18.57 -6.88
N VAL A 90 14.86 17.84 -7.45
CA VAL A 90 13.49 17.71 -6.96
C VAL A 90 13.49 16.97 -5.63
N GLY A 91 12.75 17.50 -4.66
CA GLY A 91 12.49 16.87 -3.38
C GLY A 91 11.06 16.33 -3.31
N LEU A 92 10.90 15.19 -2.66
CA LEU A 92 9.62 14.50 -2.52
C LEU A 92 9.08 14.54 -1.08
N LYS A 93 9.91 15.01 -0.13
CA LYS A 93 9.49 15.16 1.26
C LYS A 93 8.52 16.32 1.40
N THR A 94 7.36 16.05 2.02
CA THR A 94 6.36 17.06 2.37
C THR A 94 6.29 17.26 3.89
N ASP A 95 5.83 18.43 4.36
CA ASP A 95 5.61 18.70 5.78
C ASP A 95 4.52 17.80 6.36
N LEU A 96 3.51 17.49 5.55
CA LEU A 96 2.43 16.60 5.95
C LEU A 96 2.90 15.14 6.06
N GLY A 97 3.74 14.69 5.11
CA GLY A 97 4.40 13.38 5.20
C GLY A 97 5.28 13.26 6.45
N GLN A 98 5.98 14.36 6.84
CA GLN A 98 6.70 14.39 8.11
C GLN A 98 5.77 14.31 9.32
N THR A 99 4.60 14.96 9.25
CA THR A 99 3.58 14.89 10.32
C THR A 99 3.09 13.45 10.53
N TYR A 100 2.84 12.70 9.45
CA TYR A 100 2.47 11.27 9.55
C TYR A 100 3.61 10.41 10.11
N TYR A 101 4.85 10.62 9.63
CA TYR A 101 6.03 9.92 10.13
C TYR A 101 6.18 10.05 11.65
N ASP A 102 6.08 11.29 12.15
CA ASP A 102 6.20 11.61 13.57
C ASP A 102 5.02 11.06 14.40
N TYR A 103 3.81 11.19 13.87
CA TYR A 103 2.59 10.72 14.55
C TYR A 103 2.58 9.20 14.76
N TRP A 104 2.98 8.44 13.74
CA TRP A 104 3.05 6.98 13.83
C TRP A 104 4.31 6.49 14.57
N GLY A 105 5.22 7.38 14.90
CA GLY A 105 6.44 7.04 15.64
C GLY A 105 7.43 6.22 14.82
N ALA A 106 7.50 6.47 13.51
CA ALA A 106 8.51 5.88 12.66
C ALA A 106 9.90 6.42 13.04
N GLU A 107 10.89 5.53 13.20
CA GLU A 107 12.24 5.88 13.67
C GLU A 107 13.32 5.56 12.63
N TYR A 108 12.99 4.81 11.59
CA TYR A 108 13.90 4.40 10.52
C TYR A 108 13.16 4.26 9.19
N GLN A 109 13.88 4.04 8.10
CA GLN A 109 13.36 3.84 6.76
C GLN A 109 14.17 2.76 6.03
N PRO A 110 13.52 1.88 5.21
CA PRO A 110 12.08 1.82 4.99
C PRO A 110 11.34 1.17 6.16
N VAL A 111 10.19 1.69 6.51
CA VAL A 111 9.24 1.10 7.46
C VAL A 111 7.83 1.50 7.02
N GLY A 112 6.84 0.66 7.22
CA GLY A 112 5.50 0.98 6.74
C GLY A 112 4.39 0.34 7.54
N MET A 113 3.16 0.52 7.07
CA MET A 113 1.97 -0.03 7.69
C MET A 113 1.08 -0.67 6.64
N VAL A 114 0.57 -1.84 6.93
CA VAL A 114 -0.51 -2.46 6.19
C VAL A 114 -1.82 -2.15 6.92
N ASN A 115 -2.75 -1.45 6.25
CA ASN A 115 -4.04 -1.05 6.80
C ASN A 115 -3.95 -0.32 8.15
N ARG A 116 -2.88 0.44 8.42
CA ARG A 116 -2.68 1.17 9.70
C ARG A 116 -2.71 0.28 10.94
N GLN A 117 -2.34 -0.99 10.82
CA GLN A 117 -2.31 -1.94 11.95
C GLN A 117 -0.98 -1.96 12.72
N GLY A 118 -0.20 -0.89 12.60
CA GLY A 118 1.08 -0.69 13.23
C GLY A 118 2.25 -0.76 12.26
N LEU A 119 3.38 -0.19 12.68
CA LEU A 119 4.61 -0.18 11.88
C LEU A 119 5.20 -1.57 11.77
N SER A 120 5.69 -1.92 10.58
CA SER A 120 6.34 -3.18 10.26
C SER A 120 7.50 -2.98 9.29
N ASP A 121 8.49 -3.85 9.37
CA ASP A 121 9.57 -3.91 8.39
C ASP A 121 9.05 -4.42 7.03
N TYR A 122 9.64 -3.95 5.92
CA TYR A 122 9.19 -4.30 4.57
C TYR A 122 9.25 -5.82 4.29
N THR A 123 10.09 -6.56 4.99
CA THR A 123 10.18 -8.03 4.90
C THR A 123 8.93 -8.75 5.43
N GLU A 124 8.09 -8.07 6.19
CA GLU A 124 6.84 -8.60 6.74
C GLU A 124 5.62 -8.26 5.88
N TRP A 125 5.72 -7.28 4.94
CA TRP A 125 4.57 -6.76 4.20
C TRP A 125 3.84 -7.82 3.38
N SER A 126 4.55 -8.75 2.76
CA SER A 126 3.92 -9.84 1.98
C SER A 126 2.99 -10.69 2.83
N ALA A 127 3.39 -11.04 4.05
CA ALA A 127 2.56 -11.83 4.97
C ALA A 127 1.38 -11.01 5.51
N LEU A 128 1.60 -9.73 5.82
CA LEU A 128 0.56 -8.83 6.34
C LEU A 128 -0.50 -8.52 5.27
N VAL A 129 -0.09 -8.22 4.04
CA VAL A 129 -1.00 -8.01 2.90
C VAL A 129 -1.81 -9.28 2.62
N TYR A 130 -1.16 -10.45 2.57
CA TYR A 130 -1.88 -11.72 2.42
C TYR A 130 -2.93 -11.91 3.51
N SER A 131 -2.59 -11.65 4.77
CA SER A 131 -3.52 -11.76 5.89
C SER A 131 -4.69 -10.78 5.77
N ALA A 132 -4.41 -9.52 5.42
CA ALA A 132 -5.42 -8.48 5.26
C ALA A 132 -6.41 -8.78 4.12
N LEU A 133 -5.95 -9.39 3.04
CA LEU A 133 -6.78 -9.82 1.91
C LEU A 133 -7.73 -10.98 2.23
N GLN A 134 -7.55 -11.68 3.37
CA GLN A 134 -8.48 -12.72 3.83
C GLN A 134 -9.67 -12.15 4.62
N GLU A 135 -9.62 -10.89 5.00
CA GLU A 135 -10.68 -10.22 5.74
C GLU A 135 -11.75 -9.67 4.78
N THR A 136 -12.98 -9.56 5.27
CA THR A 136 -14.08 -8.92 4.53
C THR A 136 -14.11 -7.42 4.80
N ALA A 137 -14.38 -6.61 3.77
CA ALA A 137 -14.63 -5.20 3.95
C ALA A 137 -16.04 -4.96 4.50
N PRO A 138 -16.21 -4.12 5.55
CA PRO A 138 -17.53 -3.80 6.07
C PRO A 138 -18.28 -2.77 5.21
N LEU A 139 -17.59 -2.15 4.24
CA LEU A 139 -18.17 -1.20 3.29
C LEU A 139 -17.45 -1.28 1.95
N ASP A 140 -18.15 -0.85 0.89
CA ASP A 140 -17.60 -0.60 -0.43
C ASP A 140 -17.39 0.91 -0.64
N ILE A 141 -16.36 1.27 -1.41
CA ILE A 141 -16.06 2.65 -1.80
C ILE A 141 -16.08 2.75 -3.32
N THR A 142 -16.98 3.58 -3.85
CA THR A 142 -16.92 4.02 -5.26
C THR A 142 -16.33 5.42 -5.27
N LEU A 143 -15.28 5.63 -6.05
CA LEU A 143 -14.58 6.91 -6.20
C LEU A 143 -14.61 7.34 -7.64
N GLU A 144 -15.12 8.53 -7.87
CA GLU A 144 -15.15 9.19 -9.18
C GLU A 144 -14.42 10.53 -9.11
N THR A 145 -13.65 10.84 -10.14
CA THR A 145 -12.90 12.08 -10.29
C THR A 145 -13.23 12.75 -11.61
N ALA A 146 -13.31 14.06 -11.61
CA ALA A 146 -13.52 14.86 -12.83
C ALA A 146 -12.52 16.04 -12.86
N TYR A 147 -11.59 16.00 -13.81
CA TYR A 147 -10.56 17.03 -13.98
C TYR A 147 -11.00 18.12 -14.95
N ASP A 148 -10.89 19.36 -14.51
CA ASP A 148 -11.06 20.56 -15.36
C ASP A 148 -9.70 21.19 -15.64
N GLU A 149 -9.18 20.97 -16.85
CA GLU A 149 -7.89 21.50 -17.30
C GLU A 149 -7.87 23.05 -17.27
N SER A 150 -9.02 23.72 -17.44
CA SER A 150 -9.08 25.17 -17.51
C SER A 150 -8.85 25.85 -16.15
N SER A 151 -9.22 25.20 -15.07
CA SER A 151 -9.06 25.66 -13.68
C SER A 151 -8.01 24.87 -12.91
N ASN A 152 -7.40 23.84 -13.52
CA ASN A 152 -6.50 22.90 -12.89
C ASN A 152 -7.09 22.27 -11.62
N SER A 153 -8.41 22.05 -11.60
CA SER A 153 -9.15 21.52 -10.45
C SER A 153 -9.70 20.13 -10.71
N VAL A 154 -9.86 19.38 -9.62
CA VAL A 154 -10.44 18.04 -9.61
C VAL A 154 -11.64 18.05 -8.70
N ASP A 155 -12.81 17.72 -9.24
CA ASP A 155 -13.98 17.38 -8.45
C ASP A 155 -13.95 15.89 -8.10
N ILE A 156 -14.30 15.55 -6.87
CA ILE A 156 -14.27 14.21 -6.31
C ILE A 156 -15.66 13.84 -5.80
N SER A 157 -16.15 12.66 -6.17
CA SER A 157 -17.36 12.07 -5.59
C SER A 157 -17.02 10.71 -4.99
N VAL A 158 -17.34 10.52 -3.73
CA VAL A 158 -17.13 9.25 -3.00
C VAL A 158 -18.48 8.73 -2.54
N GLU A 159 -18.84 7.52 -2.97
CA GLU A 159 -19.98 6.79 -2.44
C GLU A 159 -19.50 5.67 -1.52
N LEU A 160 -19.99 5.65 -0.28
CA LEU A 160 -19.71 4.65 0.74
C LEU A 160 -20.96 3.82 0.94
N TYR A 161 -20.91 2.52 0.63
CA TYR A 161 -22.04 1.60 0.82
C TYR A 161 -21.74 0.60 1.92
N GLY A 162 -22.57 0.53 2.98
CA GLY A 162 -22.43 -0.42 4.07
C GLY A 162 -22.77 -1.84 3.64
N THR A 163 -21.80 -2.77 3.70
CA THR A 163 -21.97 -4.17 3.26
C THR A 163 -22.14 -5.15 4.41
N ASN A 164 -21.55 -4.86 5.57
CA ASN A 164 -21.54 -5.79 6.70
C ASN A 164 -21.45 -5.05 8.03
N GLY A 165 -22.61 -4.77 8.63
CA GLY A 165 -22.72 -3.95 9.83
C GLY A 165 -22.58 -2.45 9.57
N SER A 166 -22.65 -1.66 10.65
CA SER A 166 -22.40 -0.22 10.56
C SER A 166 -20.93 0.07 10.83
N THR A 167 -20.37 1.02 10.07
CA THR A 167 -18.99 1.46 10.21
C THR A 167 -18.95 2.94 10.54
N ASP A 168 -18.32 3.29 11.66
CA ASP A 168 -17.92 4.65 12.00
C ASP A 168 -16.41 4.82 11.88
N GLY A 169 -15.96 6.01 11.51
CA GLY A 169 -14.55 6.30 11.30
C GLY A 169 -14.31 7.61 10.59
N TYR A 170 -13.25 7.65 9.83
CA TYR A 170 -12.85 8.81 9.05
C TYR A 170 -12.66 8.42 7.59
N LEU A 171 -13.24 9.18 6.68
CA LEU A 171 -12.89 9.15 5.26
C LEU A 171 -11.69 10.05 5.04
N GLN A 172 -10.63 9.49 4.50
CA GLN A 172 -9.43 10.22 4.10
C GLN A 172 -9.29 10.22 2.58
N LEU A 173 -8.96 11.37 2.02
CA LEU A 173 -8.65 11.56 0.60
C LEU A 173 -7.21 12.03 0.45
N TRP A 174 -6.37 11.26 -0.24
CA TRP A 174 -4.99 11.59 -0.53
C TRP A 174 -4.75 11.77 -2.02
N ALA A 175 -3.96 12.78 -2.39
CA ALA A 175 -3.37 12.88 -3.72
C ALA A 175 -2.03 12.15 -3.73
N ILE A 176 -1.83 11.28 -4.71
CA ILE A 176 -0.56 10.63 -5.01
C ILE A 176 -0.16 10.90 -6.45
N GLU A 177 1.14 10.83 -6.75
CA GLU A 177 1.66 11.03 -8.10
C GLU A 177 2.66 9.94 -8.46
N ASP A 178 2.51 9.41 -9.66
CA ASP A 178 3.40 8.42 -10.26
C ASP A 178 4.37 9.09 -11.25
N ASN A 179 5.38 8.34 -11.70
CA ASN A 179 6.33 8.74 -12.75
C ASN A 179 7.14 10.02 -12.44
N ILE A 180 7.42 10.31 -11.18
CA ILE A 180 8.26 11.45 -10.81
C ILE A 180 9.72 11.08 -10.96
N VAL A 181 10.42 11.76 -11.89
CA VAL A 181 11.86 11.57 -12.07
C VAL A 181 12.63 12.41 -11.06
N ALA A 182 13.30 11.77 -10.13
CA ALA A 182 14.10 12.44 -9.11
C ALA A 182 15.28 11.56 -8.64
N MET A 183 16.24 12.14 -7.92
CA MET A 183 17.37 11.35 -7.42
C MET A 183 16.95 10.32 -6.38
N GLN A 184 17.63 9.15 -6.37
CA GLN A 184 17.51 8.13 -5.35
C GLN A 184 18.88 7.52 -5.02
N PHE A 185 19.18 7.35 -3.74
CA PHE A 185 20.35 6.59 -3.27
C PHE A 185 20.06 5.09 -3.40
N LEU A 186 21.01 4.33 -3.96
CA LEU A 186 20.84 2.90 -4.26
C LEU A 186 21.59 2.01 -3.26
N PRO A 187 21.21 0.72 -3.14
CA PRO A 187 21.85 -0.22 -2.22
C PRO A 187 23.35 -0.42 -2.44
N ASP A 188 23.86 -0.20 -3.65
CA ASP A 188 25.29 -0.29 -3.98
C ASP A 188 26.09 0.96 -3.58
N GLY A 189 25.40 1.97 -3.00
CA GLY A 189 25.96 3.25 -2.58
C GLY A 189 26.08 4.29 -3.70
N SER A 190 25.61 3.99 -4.91
CA SER A 190 25.49 4.95 -5.99
C SER A 190 24.26 5.85 -5.83
N VAL A 191 24.15 6.87 -6.67
CA VAL A 191 22.98 7.74 -6.76
C VAL A 191 22.47 7.69 -8.19
N ASP A 192 21.22 7.28 -8.34
CA ASP A 192 20.50 7.41 -9.60
C ASP A 192 19.79 8.77 -9.62
N TYR A 193 20.11 9.61 -10.58
CA TYR A 193 19.52 10.94 -10.75
C TYR A 193 18.29 10.95 -11.66
N GLU A 194 18.00 9.82 -12.30
CA GLU A 194 16.86 9.62 -13.19
C GLU A 194 15.91 8.53 -12.68
N TYR A 195 15.97 8.21 -11.37
CA TYR A 195 15.11 7.23 -10.74
C TYR A 195 13.64 7.67 -10.85
N VAL A 196 12.77 6.73 -11.23
CA VAL A 196 11.32 6.96 -11.36
C VAL A 196 10.64 6.57 -10.06
N HIS A 197 10.07 7.56 -9.39
CA HIS A 197 9.28 7.34 -8.18
C HIS A 197 7.81 7.21 -8.52
N ASN A 198 7.15 6.21 -7.95
CA ASN A 198 5.71 5.96 -8.09
C ASN A 198 5.02 6.03 -6.73
N HIS A 199 3.69 6.19 -6.73
CA HIS A 199 2.82 6.23 -5.53
C HIS A 199 3.21 7.32 -4.52
N VAL A 200 3.86 8.38 -4.98
CA VAL A 200 4.40 9.41 -4.09
C VAL A 200 3.25 10.20 -3.47
N PHE A 201 3.17 10.20 -2.14
CA PHE A 201 2.24 11.03 -1.39
C PHE A 201 2.51 12.50 -1.65
N ARG A 202 1.49 13.24 -2.09
CA ARG A 202 1.59 14.66 -2.40
C ARG A 202 0.85 15.53 -1.37
N ASP A 203 -0.42 15.23 -1.08
CA ASP A 203 -1.22 16.00 -0.14
C ASP A 203 -2.42 15.20 0.40
N ALA A 204 -3.01 15.70 1.49
CA ALA A 204 -4.27 15.22 2.05
C ALA A 204 -5.39 16.23 1.74
N ILE A 205 -6.26 15.87 0.82
CA ILE A 205 -7.26 16.76 0.22
C ILE A 205 -8.27 17.26 1.24
N ASN A 206 -8.80 16.36 2.08
CA ASN A 206 -9.82 16.67 3.08
C ASN A 206 -9.25 16.80 4.51
N GLY A 207 -8.02 17.31 4.61
CA GLY A 207 -7.34 17.56 5.87
C GLY A 207 -6.48 16.39 6.36
N THR A 208 -5.60 16.68 7.32
CA THR A 208 -4.55 15.75 7.80
C THR A 208 -5.11 14.39 8.22
N TRP A 209 -6.29 14.34 8.83
CA TRP A 209 -6.88 13.11 9.40
C TRP A 209 -8.23 12.76 8.78
N GLY A 210 -8.62 13.43 7.70
CA GLY A 210 -9.89 13.21 7.02
C GLY A 210 -11.11 13.72 7.78
N GLU A 211 -12.28 13.33 7.30
CA GLU A 211 -13.57 13.75 7.84
C GLU A 211 -14.32 12.57 8.47
N ALA A 212 -14.99 12.84 9.61
CA ALA A 212 -15.76 11.81 10.30
C ALA A 212 -16.95 11.34 9.45
N ILE A 213 -17.13 10.03 9.36
CA ILE A 213 -18.25 9.38 8.65
C ILE A 213 -18.90 8.31 9.52
N GLU A 214 -20.16 8.05 9.24
CA GLU A 214 -20.92 6.91 9.73
C GLU A 214 -21.69 6.30 8.54
N VAL A 215 -21.51 4.99 8.31
CA VAL A 215 -22.16 4.26 7.22
C VAL A 215 -22.94 3.10 7.83
N THR A 216 -24.26 3.09 7.66
CA THR A 216 -25.14 2.02 8.12
C THR A 216 -25.20 0.90 7.08
N GLU A 217 -25.29 -0.36 7.52
CA GLU A 217 -25.50 -1.49 6.62
C GLU A 217 -26.73 -1.30 5.71
N GLY A 218 -26.52 -1.48 4.39
CA GLY A 218 -27.53 -1.30 3.36
C GLY A 218 -27.82 0.14 2.96
N GLU A 219 -27.13 1.13 3.58
CA GLU A 219 -27.26 2.54 3.22
C GLU A 219 -26.03 3.05 2.46
N THR A 220 -26.24 4.09 1.66
CA THR A 220 -25.17 4.80 0.93
C THR A 220 -25.01 6.20 1.52
N VAL A 221 -23.77 6.58 1.77
CA VAL A 221 -23.35 7.94 2.12
C VAL A 221 -22.52 8.50 0.97
N THR A 222 -22.86 9.68 0.47
CA THR A 222 -22.11 10.37 -0.59
C THR A 222 -21.39 11.57 -0.02
N VAL A 223 -20.09 11.65 -0.26
CA VAL A 223 -19.23 12.78 0.11
C VAL A 223 -18.66 13.38 -1.19
N ASN A 224 -18.77 14.70 -1.33
CA ASN A 224 -18.17 15.42 -2.45
C ASN A 224 -17.10 16.38 -1.93
N ASP A 225 -15.97 16.42 -2.61
CA ASP A 225 -14.86 17.31 -2.32
C ASP A 225 -14.23 17.81 -3.62
N SER A 226 -13.30 18.73 -3.54
CA SER A 226 -12.53 19.21 -4.68
C SER A 226 -11.20 19.78 -4.25
N PHE A 227 -10.20 19.70 -5.13
CA PHE A 227 -8.92 20.35 -4.89
C PHE A 227 -8.34 20.91 -6.20
N THR A 228 -7.39 21.84 -6.06
CA THR A 228 -6.63 22.34 -7.20
C THR A 228 -5.27 21.64 -7.20
N LEU A 229 -4.87 21.09 -8.35
CA LEU A 229 -3.55 20.50 -8.53
C LEU A 229 -2.47 21.58 -8.39
N ASP A 230 -1.37 21.22 -7.74
CA ASP A 230 -0.18 22.07 -7.77
C ASP A 230 0.36 22.15 -9.20
N ASP A 231 0.85 23.33 -9.59
CA ASP A 231 1.37 23.59 -10.95
C ASP A 231 2.58 22.72 -11.31
N GLU A 232 3.26 22.14 -10.32
CA GLU A 232 4.41 21.23 -10.50
C GLU A 232 3.99 19.77 -10.72
N TRP A 233 2.72 19.43 -10.52
CA TRP A 233 2.23 18.05 -10.69
C TRP A 233 1.76 17.79 -12.12
N VAL A 234 1.97 16.57 -12.57
CA VAL A 234 1.49 16.14 -13.90
C VAL A 234 0.14 15.46 -13.74
N ALA A 235 -0.95 16.16 -14.13
CA ALA A 235 -2.32 15.68 -13.92
C ALA A 235 -2.57 14.23 -14.38
N ALA A 236 -1.97 13.82 -15.51
CA ALA A 236 -2.08 12.45 -16.02
C ALA A 236 -1.41 11.38 -15.13
N ASN A 237 -0.53 11.80 -14.20
CA ASN A 237 0.15 10.92 -13.27
C ASN A 237 -0.45 10.98 -11.86
N VAL A 238 -1.43 11.86 -11.62
CA VAL A 238 -2.07 12.03 -10.31
C VAL A 238 -3.25 11.09 -10.16
N SER A 239 -3.33 10.46 -8.99
CA SER A 239 -4.49 9.69 -8.55
C SER A 239 -4.97 10.17 -7.18
N VAL A 240 -6.26 10.00 -6.93
CA VAL A 240 -6.85 10.16 -5.61
C VAL A 240 -6.97 8.78 -4.98
N VAL A 241 -6.51 8.65 -3.74
CA VAL A 241 -6.70 7.48 -2.88
C VAL A 241 -7.74 7.83 -1.84
N ALA A 242 -8.87 7.11 -1.81
CA ALA A 242 -9.92 7.25 -0.82
C ALA A 242 -9.94 6.04 0.11
N PHE A 243 -9.87 6.25 1.41
CA PHE A 243 -9.96 5.15 2.37
C PHE A 243 -10.72 5.53 3.63
N VAL A 244 -11.43 4.56 4.19
CA VAL A 244 -12.10 4.67 5.48
C VAL A 244 -11.28 3.94 6.52
N TYR A 245 -11.02 4.61 7.65
CA TYR A 245 -10.26 4.04 8.75
C TYR A 245 -10.86 4.40 10.11
N ASN A 246 -10.59 3.57 11.10
CA ASN A 246 -10.94 3.79 12.51
C ASN A 246 -9.86 3.20 13.44
N SER A 247 -10.18 2.98 14.71
CA SER A 247 -9.23 2.42 15.69
C SER A 247 -8.79 0.99 15.38
N SER A 248 -9.47 0.28 14.48
CA SER A 248 -9.11 -1.07 14.03
C SER A 248 -8.26 -1.06 12.73
N GLY A 249 -7.90 0.14 12.24
CA GLY A 249 -7.16 0.32 11.01
C GLY A 249 -8.04 0.68 9.81
N VAL A 250 -7.49 0.53 8.60
CA VAL A 250 -8.21 0.83 7.35
C VAL A 250 -9.27 -0.25 7.10
N GLN A 251 -10.49 0.16 6.87
CA GLN A 251 -11.64 -0.70 6.66
C GLN A 251 -11.82 -1.06 5.18
N GLN A 252 -11.59 -0.10 4.29
CA GLN A 252 -11.58 -0.25 2.85
C GLN A 252 -10.78 0.89 2.22
N VAL A 253 -10.22 0.66 1.04
CA VAL A 253 -9.47 1.64 0.24
C VAL A 253 -9.76 1.46 -1.24
N THR A 254 -9.75 2.55 -1.99
CA THR A 254 -9.81 2.56 -3.45
C THR A 254 -8.96 3.68 -4.02
N LYS A 255 -8.69 3.63 -5.32
CA LYS A 255 -7.92 4.64 -6.06
C LYS A 255 -8.57 4.94 -7.40
N ALA A 256 -8.57 6.21 -7.79
CA ALA A 256 -8.98 6.65 -9.12
C ALA A 256 -7.98 7.65 -9.71
N SER A 257 -7.67 7.52 -11.01
CA SER A 257 -6.84 8.48 -11.72
C SER A 257 -7.60 9.80 -11.88
N VAL A 258 -6.88 10.93 -11.76
CA VAL A 258 -7.47 12.27 -11.95
C VAL A 258 -7.90 12.48 -13.40
N VAL A 259 -7.06 12.04 -14.35
CA VAL A 259 -7.38 12.07 -15.78
C VAL A 259 -7.80 10.66 -16.20
N ASN A 260 -9.05 10.48 -16.57
CA ASN A 260 -9.56 9.23 -17.12
C ASN A 260 -9.23 9.14 -18.62
N GLU A 261 -8.69 7.99 -19.06
CA GLU A 261 -8.45 7.71 -20.48
C GLU A 261 -9.75 7.54 -21.30
#